data_d4bea68e32f4c4c32608731de9061a30
#
_entry.id   d4bea68e32f4c4c32608731de9061a30
#
_cell.length_a   1.000
_cell.length_b   1.000
_cell.length_c   1.000
_cell.angle_alpha   90.00
_cell.angle_beta   90.00
_cell.angle_gamma   90.00
#
_symmetry.space_group_name_H-M   'P 1'
#
loop_
_entity.id
_entity.type
_entity.pdbx_description
1 polymer ?
#
loop_
_entity_poly.entity_id
_entity_poly.type
_entity_poly.pdbx_seq_one_letter_code
_entity_poly.pdbx_strand_id
1 'polypeptide(L)'
;MFLTGCVSSLSAQQSFWKEDFSAGKLPDGWMIVDSTKSAKCEWIVTDQPYPGSFQFEQQAPPIASTSRGYHMQFRPGVVTGEEITKWNQREEYPNGYFQTSAIDCAGKNDVVLKFQHLFRWNNWFTGKRAGLWVGVSNDGVNWKEYNVMDKISAATQLHAPVNEEINISEVAANQKTVYLRFFWRDIFSWYWMVDDIELTEPFAHDLALEKVTSHQETGNTFTKEDVLKVKLKNVGSQPVDEDFTVTASLNNGQKLTATVTASGHPIAKQEEYEVAFPATDLTQMGSYKIEFAIQYPKDERSSNNVLKANLFAARMNLGKLTKFNKISNTEYEFVSGYAKVKLMFYRDDIFRIWLAPDGEYTNPAANSIVVDYGVKNPRVSMADNGSYYKFTTPQCV
;
A
#
# COMPACT_ATOMS: atom_id res chain seq x y z
N MET A 1 -28.90 -37.53 6.38
CA MET A 1 -27.95 -37.12 5.35
C MET A 1 -27.06 -36.05 6.00
N PHE A 2 -25.93 -36.48 6.57
CA PHE A 2 -24.99 -35.57 7.23
C PHE A 2 -24.10 -34.96 6.17
N LEU A 3 -24.18 -33.63 5.97
CA LEU A 3 -23.20 -32.88 5.23
C LEU A 3 -21.95 -32.73 6.12
N THR A 4 -20.93 -33.53 5.85
CA THR A 4 -19.58 -33.27 6.33
C THR A 4 -19.00 -32.10 5.55
N GLY A 5 -19.07 -30.90 6.12
CA GLY A 5 -18.31 -29.76 5.61
C GLY A 5 -16.82 -30.04 5.81
N CYS A 6 -16.07 -30.21 4.73
CA CYS A 6 -14.62 -30.12 4.76
C CYS A 6 -14.24 -28.70 5.16
N VAL A 7 -13.89 -28.50 6.41
CA VAL A 7 -13.15 -27.33 6.85
C VAL A 7 -11.72 -27.56 6.36
N SER A 8 -11.36 -26.99 5.23
CA SER A 8 -9.96 -26.86 4.85
C SER A 8 -9.29 -25.97 5.89
N SER A 9 -8.49 -26.58 6.75
CA SER A 9 -7.60 -25.83 7.62
C SER A 9 -6.65 -25.06 6.71
N LEU A 10 -6.78 -23.72 6.65
CA LEU A 10 -5.75 -22.86 6.11
C LEU A 10 -4.46 -23.19 6.86
N SER A 11 -3.54 -23.86 6.20
CA SER A 11 -2.22 -24.13 6.75
C SER A 11 -1.50 -22.78 6.84
N ALA A 12 -1.25 -22.32 8.05
CA ALA A 12 -0.40 -21.16 8.23
C ALA A 12 1.00 -21.50 7.69
N GLN A 13 1.55 -20.64 6.85
CA GLN A 13 2.91 -20.78 6.33
C GLN A 13 3.87 -20.82 7.52
N GLN A 14 4.69 -21.87 7.61
CA GLN A 14 5.57 -22.07 8.74
C GLN A 14 6.93 -21.41 8.49
N SER A 15 7.34 -20.53 9.41
CA SER A 15 8.70 -19.98 9.44
C SER A 15 9.68 -21.05 9.85
N PHE A 16 10.79 -21.20 9.13
CA PHE A 16 11.90 -22.06 9.53
C PHE A 16 13.00 -21.27 10.26
N TRP A 17 12.96 -19.96 10.21
CA TRP A 17 13.82 -19.04 10.97
C TRP A 17 13.07 -17.75 11.26
N LYS A 18 13.24 -17.18 12.44
CA LYS A 18 12.63 -15.89 12.82
C LYS A 18 13.44 -15.15 13.88
N GLU A 19 13.29 -13.84 13.92
CA GLU A 19 13.74 -12.93 14.98
C GLU A 19 12.67 -11.87 15.23
N ASP A 20 12.23 -11.76 16.47
CA ASP A 20 11.20 -10.83 16.94
C ASP A 20 11.72 -9.87 18.04
N PHE A 21 13.02 -9.86 18.25
CA PHE A 21 13.73 -9.04 19.24
C PHE A 21 13.21 -9.16 20.69
N SER A 22 12.39 -10.13 21.00
CA SER A 22 11.76 -10.30 22.33
C SER A 22 12.77 -10.42 23.48
N ALA A 23 14.03 -10.78 23.18
CA ALA A 23 15.12 -10.81 24.15
C ALA A 23 15.60 -9.42 24.60
N GLY A 24 15.15 -8.34 23.95
CA GLY A 24 15.50 -6.94 24.29
C GLY A 24 16.96 -6.57 24.04
N LYS A 25 17.66 -7.34 23.23
CA LYS A 25 19.06 -7.10 22.87
C LYS A 25 19.35 -7.52 21.44
N LEU A 26 20.43 -7.01 20.88
CA LEU A 26 20.90 -7.48 19.58
C LEU A 26 21.22 -8.98 19.65
N PRO A 27 20.70 -9.82 18.72
CA PRO A 27 20.99 -11.25 18.72
C PRO A 27 22.49 -11.56 18.59
N ASP A 28 22.90 -12.67 19.18
CA ASP A 28 24.31 -13.05 19.19
C ASP A 28 24.84 -13.28 17.76
N GLY A 29 26.02 -12.73 17.47
CA GLY A 29 26.65 -12.78 16.16
C GLY A 29 26.11 -11.79 15.13
N TRP A 30 25.09 -10.99 15.47
CA TRP A 30 24.68 -9.89 14.62
C TRP A 30 25.62 -8.71 14.77
N MET A 31 25.65 -7.83 13.76
CA MET A 31 26.46 -6.62 13.82
C MET A 31 25.66 -5.40 13.41
N ILE A 32 26.04 -4.28 13.96
CA ILE A 32 25.59 -2.95 13.57
C ILE A 32 26.79 -2.20 13.03
N VAL A 33 26.62 -1.56 11.89
CA VAL A 33 27.65 -0.73 11.26
C VAL A 33 27.07 0.64 10.95
N ASP A 34 27.68 1.66 11.58
CA ASP A 34 27.49 3.06 11.20
C ASP A 34 28.61 3.43 10.23
N SER A 35 28.23 3.81 9.01
CA SER A 35 29.17 4.24 7.98
C SER A 35 29.26 5.77 7.87
N THR A 36 28.53 6.49 8.71
CA THR A 36 28.49 7.95 8.70
C THR A 36 29.67 8.51 9.45
N LYS A 37 30.45 9.41 8.85
CA LYS A 37 31.67 9.97 9.45
C LYS A 37 31.39 11.15 10.36
N SER A 38 30.41 11.99 9.99
CA SER A 38 30.17 13.31 10.62
C SER A 38 28.95 13.35 11.52
N ALA A 39 28.03 12.39 11.43
CA ALA A 39 26.83 12.33 12.26
C ALA A 39 26.71 10.94 12.89
N LYS A 40 26.49 10.89 14.18
CA LYS A 40 26.20 9.61 14.84
C LYS A 40 24.80 9.15 14.43
N CYS A 41 24.75 8.05 13.75
CA CYS A 41 23.51 7.33 13.44
C CYS A 41 23.58 6.01 14.20
N GLU A 42 22.47 5.55 14.68
CA GLU A 42 22.47 4.28 15.40
C GLU A 42 21.31 3.39 15.02
N TRP A 43 21.61 2.12 14.91
CA TRP A 43 20.63 1.07 15.03
C TRP A 43 20.60 0.58 16.47
N ILE A 44 19.44 0.48 17.06
CA ILE A 44 19.29 -0.02 18.43
C ILE A 44 18.13 -1.01 18.51
N VAL A 45 18.20 -1.95 19.45
CA VAL A 45 17.06 -2.75 19.88
C VAL A 45 16.39 -2.00 21.02
N THR A 46 15.10 -1.69 20.88
CA THR A 46 14.37 -0.89 21.87
C THR A 46 12.87 -1.19 21.83
N ASP A 47 12.21 -1.03 22.96
CA ASP A 47 10.75 -1.00 23.12
C ASP A 47 10.21 0.44 23.25
N GLN A 48 11.11 1.43 23.19
CA GLN A 48 10.80 2.82 23.44
C GLN A 48 10.35 3.54 22.16
N PRO A 49 9.52 4.58 22.29
CA PRO A 49 9.17 5.46 21.19
C PRO A 49 10.41 6.06 20.53
N TYR A 50 10.29 6.41 19.24
CA TYR A 50 11.26 7.28 18.61
C TYR A 50 11.18 8.68 19.26
N PRO A 51 12.27 9.19 19.83
CA PRO A 51 12.22 10.41 20.65
C PRO A 51 12.09 11.71 19.86
N GLY A 52 12.17 11.63 18.51
CA GLY A 52 12.36 12.79 17.64
C GLY A 52 13.84 13.12 17.47
N SER A 53 14.21 13.69 16.33
CA SER A 53 15.61 14.03 16.02
C SER A 53 15.86 15.52 15.78
N PHE A 54 14.85 16.36 15.80
CA PHE A 54 14.94 17.80 15.54
C PHE A 54 13.91 18.57 16.36
N GLN A 55 14.16 19.84 16.55
CA GLN A 55 13.34 20.77 17.33
C GLN A 55 11.85 20.85 16.95
N PHE A 56 11.49 20.28 15.81
CA PHE A 56 10.12 20.31 15.25
C PHE A 56 9.51 18.91 15.03
N GLU A 57 10.17 17.85 15.47
CA GLU A 57 9.71 16.52 15.14
C GLU A 57 8.94 15.84 16.25
N GLN A 58 7.77 15.37 15.86
CA GLN A 58 6.93 14.61 16.75
C GLN A 58 7.58 13.25 17.05
N GLN A 59 7.49 12.85 18.31
CA GLN A 59 7.79 11.50 18.72
C GLN A 59 6.90 10.53 17.94
N ALA A 60 7.42 9.36 17.62
CA ALA A 60 6.64 8.28 17.03
C ALA A 60 6.53 7.13 18.03
N PRO A 61 5.34 6.52 18.18
CA PRO A 61 5.19 5.34 19.03
C PRO A 61 6.05 4.19 18.48
N PRO A 62 6.36 3.19 19.31
CA PRO A 62 6.96 1.94 18.83
C PRO A 62 6.12 1.32 17.73
N ILE A 63 6.75 0.55 16.86
CA ILE A 63 6.04 -0.20 15.83
C ILE A 63 5.01 -1.12 16.48
N ALA A 64 3.77 -1.09 15.98
CA ALA A 64 2.71 -2.00 16.40
C ALA A 64 2.76 -3.31 15.60
N SER A 65 3.93 -3.98 15.64
CA SER A 65 4.17 -5.28 15.00
C SER A 65 3.34 -6.41 15.62
N THR A 66 3.37 -7.57 15.01
CA THR A 66 2.63 -8.75 15.52
C THR A 66 3.16 -9.21 16.87
N SER A 67 4.48 -9.30 17.04
CA SER A 67 5.12 -9.70 18.32
C SER A 67 4.96 -8.63 19.40
N ARG A 68 4.98 -7.33 18.99
CA ARG A 68 5.02 -6.16 19.87
C ARG A 68 6.23 -6.13 20.80
N GLY A 69 6.52 -4.99 21.40
CA GLY A 69 7.61 -4.82 22.34
C GLY A 69 8.90 -4.35 21.69
N TYR A 70 9.96 -5.12 21.82
CA TYR A 70 11.27 -4.73 21.29
C TYR A 70 11.31 -4.85 19.77
N HIS A 71 12.03 -3.93 19.12
CA HIS A 71 12.23 -3.89 17.68
C HIS A 71 13.58 -3.23 17.35
N MET A 72 14.08 -3.41 16.14
CA MET A 72 15.21 -2.64 15.62
C MET A 72 14.74 -1.26 15.21
N GLN A 73 15.42 -0.22 15.69
CA GLN A 73 15.11 1.18 15.33
C GLN A 73 16.37 1.89 14.84
N PHE A 74 16.30 2.47 13.64
CA PHE A 74 17.33 3.38 13.14
C PHE A 74 17.01 4.80 13.52
N ARG A 75 17.99 5.48 14.09
CA ARG A 75 17.92 6.87 14.55
C ARG A 75 18.94 7.73 13.80
N PRO A 76 18.56 8.39 12.71
CA PRO A 76 19.49 9.24 11.98
C PRO A 76 19.75 10.54 12.73
N GLY A 77 20.93 10.64 13.37
CA GLY A 77 21.38 11.87 14.02
C GLY A 77 20.80 12.14 15.39
N VAL A 78 20.31 11.13 16.10
CA VAL A 78 20.12 11.21 17.55
C VAL A 78 21.48 11.04 18.20
N VAL A 79 22.05 12.14 18.67
CA VAL A 79 23.28 12.08 19.45
C VAL A 79 22.90 12.19 20.92
N THR A 80 23.30 11.22 21.71
CA THR A 80 23.21 11.32 23.16
C THR A 80 24.03 12.53 23.63
N GLY A 81 23.33 13.64 23.93
CA GLY A 81 23.88 14.84 24.57
C GLY A 81 24.41 15.95 23.67
N GLU A 82 24.47 15.77 22.35
CA GLU A 82 24.77 16.87 21.42
C GLU A 82 23.70 16.89 20.31
N GLU A 83 22.81 17.85 20.42
CA GLU A 83 21.80 18.09 19.38
C GLU A 83 22.46 18.50 18.06
N ILE A 84 22.16 17.81 16.97
CA ILE A 84 22.36 18.38 15.64
C ILE A 84 21.30 19.45 15.48
N THR A 85 21.58 20.64 15.96
CA THR A 85 20.63 21.75 16.01
C THR A 85 20.35 22.37 14.65
N LYS A 86 21.12 22.00 13.60
CA LYS A 86 20.95 22.55 12.24
C LYS A 86 21.22 21.47 11.20
N TRP A 87 20.19 21.06 10.51
CA TRP A 87 20.27 20.11 9.40
C TRP A 87 21.24 20.53 8.26
N ASN A 88 21.46 21.84 8.08
CA ASN A 88 22.38 22.39 7.08
C ASN A 88 23.87 22.35 7.50
N GLN A 89 24.21 21.79 8.64
CA GLN A 89 25.58 21.62 9.13
C GLN A 89 26.12 20.20 8.89
N ARG A 90 25.35 19.32 8.22
CA ARG A 90 25.80 17.97 7.90
C ARG A 90 26.65 17.98 6.63
N GLU A 91 27.82 17.39 6.74
CA GLU A 91 28.72 17.19 5.60
C GLU A 91 28.35 15.96 4.78
N GLU A 92 27.57 15.02 5.38
CA GLU A 92 27.14 13.80 4.70
C GLU A 92 25.78 13.30 5.24
N TYR A 93 25.10 12.47 4.45
CA TYR A 93 23.84 11.85 4.82
C TYR A 93 24.05 10.61 5.69
N PRO A 94 23.11 10.28 6.58
CA PRO A 94 23.18 9.08 7.41
C PRO A 94 23.26 7.81 6.58
N ASN A 95 24.19 6.93 6.96
CA ASN A 95 24.41 5.62 6.37
C ASN A 95 24.69 4.60 7.48
N GLY A 96 23.94 3.53 7.49
CA GLY A 96 24.20 2.45 8.45
C GLY A 96 23.34 1.22 8.14
N TYR A 97 23.75 0.09 8.68
CA TYR A 97 23.01 -1.15 8.56
C TYR A 97 23.13 -2.02 9.80
N PHE A 98 22.17 -2.89 10.00
CA PHE A 98 22.40 -4.08 10.81
C PHE A 98 22.46 -5.32 9.91
N GLN A 99 23.18 -6.33 10.36
CA GLN A 99 23.36 -7.59 9.64
C GLN A 99 23.14 -8.74 10.58
N THR A 100 22.46 -9.79 10.09
CA THR A 100 22.28 -11.05 10.81
C THR A 100 23.57 -11.85 10.90
N SER A 101 23.64 -12.78 11.86
CA SER A 101 24.53 -13.92 11.76
C SER A 101 24.14 -14.81 10.57
N ALA A 102 24.95 -15.82 10.29
CA ALA A 102 24.64 -16.80 9.26
C ALA A 102 23.34 -17.55 9.57
N ILE A 103 22.45 -17.63 8.59
CA ILE A 103 21.18 -18.35 8.64
C ILE A 103 21.30 -19.59 7.75
N ASP A 104 20.92 -20.76 8.24
CA ASP A 104 20.93 -22.00 7.47
C ASP A 104 19.63 -22.15 6.66
N CYS A 105 19.76 -22.12 5.35
CA CYS A 105 18.69 -22.36 4.38
C CYS A 105 18.91 -23.68 3.60
N ALA A 106 19.77 -24.60 4.10
CA ALA A 106 20.00 -25.88 3.43
C ALA A 106 18.69 -26.69 3.35
N GLY A 107 18.46 -27.31 2.21
CA GLY A 107 17.23 -28.07 1.93
C GLY A 107 15.99 -27.22 1.63
N LYS A 108 16.11 -25.89 1.63
CA LYS A 108 15.04 -24.95 1.26
C LYS A 108 15.19 -24.58 -0.20
N ASN A 109 14.33 -25.13 -1.07
CA ASN A 109 14.38 -24.86 -2.51
C ASN A 109 13.89 -23.44 -2.85
N ASP A 110 13.07 -22.89 -1.99
CA ASP A 110 12.51 -21.55 -2.07
C ASP A 110 12.59 -20.87 -0.72
N VAL A 111 12.94 -19.60 -0.74
CA VAL A 111 13.07 -18.80 0.48
C VAL A 111 12.41 -17.45 0.27
N VAL A 112 11.46 -17.13 1.14
CA VAL A 112 10.80 -15.83 1.21
C VAL A 112 11.19 -15.16 2.52
N LEU A 113 11.76 -13.98 2.42
CA LEU A 113 11.99 -13.09 3.54
C LEU A 113 10.71 -12.29 3.79
N LYS A 114 10.24 -12.33 5.02
CA LYS A 114 9.15 -11.48 5.51
C LYS A 114 9.62 -10.65 6.68
N PHE A 115 9.09 -9.45 6.80
CA PHE A 115 9.29 -8.62 7.98
C PHE A 115 8.22 -7.54 8.06
N GLN A 116 8.06 -6.98 9.25
CA GLN A 116 7.21 -5.82 9.48
C GLN A 116 8.08 -4.59 9.65
N HIS A 117 7.70 -3.49 9.02
CA HIS A 117 8.44 -2.25 9.19
C HIS A 117 7.53 -1.01 9.22
N LEU A 118 8.03 0.01 9.86
CA LEU A 118 7.41 1.31 9.97
C LEU A 118 8.47 2.38 9.72
N PHE A 119 8.19 3.35 8.87
CA PHE A 119 9.12 4.46 8.68
C PHE A 119 8.39 5.76 8.35
N ARG A 120 9.12 6.84 8.57
CA ARG A 120 8.76 8.17 8.12
C ARG A 120 9.93 8.77 7.37
N TRP A 121 9.68 9.27 6.17
CA TRP A 121 10.69 9.84 5.33
C TRP A 121 10.19 11.07 4.56
N ASN A 122 11.11 11.84 4.02
CA ASN A 122 10.84 12.96 3.14
C ASN A 122 11.57 12.78 1.79
N ASN A 123 11.33 13.69 0.83
CA ASN A 123 11.89 13.61 -0.52
C ASN A 123 13.36 14.01 -0.61
N TRP A 124 14.05 14.16 0.49
CA TRP A 124 15.41 14.66 0.50
C TRP A 124 16.39 13.50 0.42
N PHE A 125 16.75 13.17 -0.80
CA PHE A 125 17.74 12.13 -1.08
C PHE A 125 18.96 12.71 -1.76
N THR A 126 20.03 11.94 -1.67
CA THR A 126 21.20 12.12 -2.49
C THR A 126 21.57 10.81 -3.15
N GLY A 127 21.74 10.85 -4.47
CA GLY A 127 22.24 9.70 -5.22
C GLY A 127 21.18 8.68 -5.68
N LYS A 128 21.56 7.85 -6.64
CA LYS A 128 20.68 6.86 -7.29
C LYS A 128 20.32 5.66 -6.41
N ARG A 129 21.03 5.45 -5.32
CA ARG A 129 20.85 4.32 -4.40
C ARG A 129 20.38 4.76 -3.01
N ALA A 130 20.00 6.03 -2.87
CA ALA A 130 19.45 6.53 -1.62
C ALA A 130 18.15 5.81 -1.28
N GLY A 131 17.93 5.46 -0.01
CA GLY A 131 16.72 4.78 0.43
C GLY A 131 16.93 3.72 1.49
N LEU A 132 15.89 2.94 1.70
CA LEU A 132 15.88 1.76 2.58
C LEU A 132 16.01 0.51 1.71
N TRP A 133 16.99 -0.34 2.06
CA TRP A 133 17.34 -1.50 1.27
C TRP A 133 17.51 -2.74 2.14
N VAL A 134 17.15 -3.88 1.59
CA VAL A 134 17.50 -5.18 2.17
C VAL A 134 18.51 -5.86 1.26
N GLY A 135 19.67 -6.18 1.82
CA GLY A 135 20.71 -6.96 1.15
C GLY A 135 20.65 -8.42 1.58
N VAL A 136 20.84 -9.32 0.62
CA VAL A 136 20.95 -10.78 0.84
C VAL A 136 22.27 -11.27 0.25
N SER A 137 22.98 -12.09 0.99
CA SER A 137 24.26 -12.67 0.57
C SER A 137 24.41 -14.10 1.08
N ASN A 138 25.05 -14.97 0.31
CA ASN A 138 25.41 -16.32 0.74
C ASN A 138 26.91 -16.48 1.06
N ASP A 139 27.71 -15.43 0.87
CA ASP A 139 29.17 -15.43 1.11
C ASP A 139 29.64 -14.27 2.00
N GLY A 140 28.73 -13.34 2.36
CA GLY A 140 29.04 -12.15 3.13
C GLY A 140 29.78 -11.04 2.37
N VAL A 141 30.09 -11.25 1.09
CA VAL A 141 30.87 -10.35 0.23
C VAL A 141 30.01 -9.79 -0.91
N ASN A 142 29.34 -10.67 -1.65
CA ASN A 142 28.47 -10.31 -2.76
C ASN A 142 27.03 -10.18 -2.29
N TRP A 143 26.41 -9.02 -2.54
CA TRP A 143 25.09 -8.69 -2.03
C TRP A 143 24.10 -8.40 -3.15
N LYS A 144 22.98 -9.11 -3.14
CA LYS A 144 21.81 -8.74 -3.92
C LYS A 144 20.94 -7.83 -3.07
N GLU A 145 20.59 -6.66 -3.58
CA GLU A 145 19.87 -5.65 -2.84
C GLU A 145 18.45 -5.46 -3.39
N TYR A 146 17.49 -5.30 -2.49
CA TYR A 146 16.09 -5.09 -2.74
C TYR A 146 15.67 -3.74 -2.14
N ASN A 147 15.09 -2.87 -2.94
CA ASN A 147 14.56 -1.59 -2.48
C ASN A 147 13.19 -1.81 -1.81
N VAL A 148 13.07 -1.45 -0.54
CA VAL A 148 11.81 -1.58 0.21
C VAL A 148 10.98 -0.29 0.22
N MET A 149 11.39 0.72 -0.56
CA MET A 149 10.66 1.98 -0.75
C MET A 149 9.96 2.10 -2.09
N ASP A 150 10.22 1.22 -3.05
CA ASP A 150 9.70 1.34 -4.43
C ASP A 150 8.17 1.36 -4.51
N LYS A 151 7.50 0.77 -3.52
CA LYS A 151 6.04 0.69 -3.45
C LYS A 151 5.40 1.87 -2.70
N ILE A 152 6.21 2.81 -2.20
CA ILE A 152 5.75 3.85 -1.28
C ILE A 152 6.07 5.22 -1.86
N SER A 153 5.04 6.06 -1.97
CA SER A 153 5.21 7.42 -2.47
C SER A 153 6.01 8.29 -1.50
N ALA A 154 6.77 9.24 -2.07
CA ALA A 154 7.57 10.19 -1.33
C ALA A 154 6.77 10.98 -0.28
N ALA A 155 7.41 11.33 0.82
CA ALA A 155 6.84 12.09 1.95
C ALA A 155 5.69 11.37 2.68
N THR A 156 5.64 10.06 2.61
CA THR A 156 4.64 9.26 3.31
C THR A 156 5.08 8.99 4.75
N GLN A 157 4.19 9.23 5.68
CA GLN A 157 4.28 8.69 7.03
C GLN A 157 3.40 7.46 7.10
N LEU A 158 3.99 6.32 7.41
CA LEU A 158 3.23 5.12 7.70
C LEU A 158 2.67 5.20 9.13
N HIS A 159 1.40 4.92 9.29
CA HIS A 159 0.71 4.91 10.59
C HIS A 159 0.54 3.50 11.17
N ALA A 160 0.69 2.50 10.33
CA ALA A 160 0.63 1.08 10.69
C ALA A 160 1.82 0.35 10.07
N PRO A 161 2.27 -0.77 10.64
CA PRO A 161 3.32 -1.57 10.04
C PRO A 161 2.96 -2.03 8.63
N VAL A 162 3.94 -1.98 7.74
CA VAL A 162 3.87 -2.61 6.43
C VAL A 162 4.47 -4.00 6.53
N ASN A 163 3.78 -4.98 5.95
CA ASN A 163 4.30 -6.32 5.79
C ASN A 163 5.06 -6.39 4.45
N GLU A 164 6.36 -6.61 4.51
CA GLU A 164 7.17 -6.84 3.32
C GLU A 164 7.39 -8.32 3.10
N GLU A 165 7.32 -8.72 1.82
CA GLU A 165 7.63 -10.06 1.36
C GLU A 165 8.54 -9.98 0.15
N ILE A 166 9.70 -10.62 0.25
CA ILE A 166 10.74 -10.61 -0.78
C ILE A 166 11.14 -12.05 -1.08
N ASN A 167 10.96 -12.50 -2.31
CA ASN A 167 11.53 -13.78 -2.73
C ASN A 167 13.05 -13.62 -2.88
N ILE A 168 13.78 -14.31 -2.02
CA ILE A 168 15.26 -14.28 -1.97
C ILE A 168 15.89 -15.59 -2.43
N SER A 169 15.11 -16.50 -3.03
CA SER A 169 15.56 -17.84 -3.43
C SER A 169 16.77 -17.83 -4.33
N GLU A 170 16.92 -16.82 -5.20
CA GLU A 170 18.07 -16.69 -6.11
C GLU A 170 19.40 -16.70 -5.38
N VAL A 171 19.44 -16.15 -4.16
CA VAL A 171 20.66 -16.09 -3.34
C VAL A 171 20.65 -17.12 -2.22
N ALA A 172 19.47 -17.38 -1.62
CA ALA A 172 19.34 -18.10 -0.37
C ALA A 172 18.99 -19.60 -0.52
N ALA A 173 18.40 -20.01 -1.67
CA ALA A 173 17.94 -21.39 -1.83
C ALA A 173 19.08 -22.41 -1.69
N ASN A 174 18.86 -23.40 -0.83
CA ASN A 174 19.82 -24.49 -0.53
C ASN A 174 21.20 -24.03 -0.01
N GLN A 175 21.32 -22.81 0.49
CA GLN A 175 22.57 -22.29 1.05
C GLN A 175 22.65 -22.55 2.56
N LYS A 176 23.79 -23.07 3.03
CA LYS A 176 24.05 -23.23 4.47
C LYS A 176 24.32 -21.91 5.18
N THR A 177 24.66 -20.89 4.41
CA THR A 177 25.09 -19.61 4.94
C THR A 177 24.36 -18.51 4.18
N VAL A 178 23.44 -17.84 4.84
CA VAL A 178 22.73 -16.68 4.29
C VAL A 178 22.79 -15.56 5.30
N TYR A 179 23.13 -14.37 4.82
CA TYR A 179 23.14 -13.16 5.63
C TYR A 179 22.10 -12.18 5.09
N LEU A 180 21.44 -11.47 6.00
CA LEU A 180 20.53 -10.37 5.69
C LEU A 180 21.14 -9.06 6.21
N ARG A 181 21.03 -7.98 5.42
CA ARG A 181 21.37 -6.62 5.84
C ARG A 181 20.21 -5.71 5.62
N PHE A 182 19.93 -4.84 6.57
CA PHE A 182 18.93 -3.79 6.48
C PHE A 182 19.66 -2.45 6.48
N PHE A 183 19.68 -1.79 5.32
CA PHE A 183 20.44 -0.57 5.09
C PHE A 183 19.55 0.66 5.15
N TRP A 184 19.98 1.62 5.93
CA TRP A 184 19.63 3.02 5.74
C TRP A 184 20.74 3.67 4.92
N ARG A 185 20.40 4.23 3.75
CA ARG A 185 21.41 4.71 2.79
C ARG A 185 21.05 6.08 2.23
N ASP A 186 21.91 7.07 2.46
CA ASP A 186 21.91 8.38 1.81
C ASP A 186 20.57 9.14 1.83
N ILE A 187 19.72 8.89 2.82
CA ILE A 187 18.49 9.63 3.02
C ILE A 187 18.53 10.41 4.33
N PHE A 188 18.02 11.64 4.23
CA PHE A 188 17.78 12.48 5.36
C PHE A 188 16.33 12.36 5.76
N SER A 189 16.05 11.57 6.80
CA SER A 189 14.70 11.29 7.24
C SER A 189 14.64 11.06 8.75
N TRP A 190 13.51 10.57 9.27
CA TRP A 190 13.24 10.52 10.70
C TRP A 190 13.65 9.21 11.34
N TYR A 191 13.03 8.10 10.93
CA TYR A 191 13.27 6.79 11.53
C TYR A 191 12.90 5.66 10.59
N TRP A 192 13.43 4.49 10.88
CA TRP A 192 13.00 3.21 10.34
C TRP A 192 12.96 2.19 11.48
N MET A 193 11.81 1.56 11.69
CA MET A 193 11.61 0.49 12.65
C MET A 193 11.38 -0.80 11.89
N VAL A 194 12.02 -1.88 12.32
CA VAL A 194 11.94 -3.22 11.70
C VAL A 194 11.72 -4.25 12.79
N ASP A 195 10.77 -5.16 12.56
CA ASP A 195 10.43 -6.23 13.49
C ASP A 195 9.90 -7.47 12.75
N ASP A 196 9.67 -8.55 13.50
CA ASP A 196 9.08 -9.80 13.00
C ASP A 196 9.76 -10.28 11.71
N ILE A 197 11.10 -10.36 11.72
CA ILE A 197 11.87 -10.84 10.57
C ILE A 197 11.79 -12.37 10.54
N GLU A 198 11.34 -12.92 9.41
CA GLU A 198 11.22 -14.38 9.27
C GLU A 198 11.60 -14.86 7.87
N LEU A 199 12.09 -16.09 7.80
CA LEU A 199 12.27 -16.83 6.55
C LEU A 199 11.27 -17.97 6.50
N THR A 200 10.54 -18.04 5.38
CA THR A 200 9.51 -19.05 5.12
C THR A 200 9.76 -19.69 3.76
N GLU A 201 9.18 -20.87 3.53
CA GLU A 201 8.98 -21.37 2.18
C GLU A 201 7.66 -20.81 1.64
N PRO A 202 7.54 -20.47 0.33
CA PRO A 202 6.26 -20.05 -0.23
C PRO A 202 5.24 -21.20 -0.16
N PHE A 203 3.97 -20.87 -0.24
CA PHE A 203 2.92 -21.88 -0.44
C PHE A 203 3.17 -22.69 -1.71
N ALA A 204 2.63 -23.91 -1.79
CA ALA A 204 2.74 -24.69 -3.01
C ALA A 204 1.96 -24.01 -4.15
N HIS A 205 0.74 -23.62 -3.89
CA HIS A 205 -0.15 -22.96 -4.83
C HIS A 205 -0.58 -21.59 -4.30
N ASP A 206 -0.15 -20.53 -4.97
CA ASP A 206 -0.42 -19.15 -4.57
C ASP A 206 -0.39 -18.25 -5.82
N LEU A 207 -1.55 -17.73 -6.22
CA LEU A 207 -1.70 -16.78 -7.30
C LEU A 207 -1.99 -15.40 -6.73
N ALA A 208 -1.22 -14.41 -7.06
CA ALA A 208 -1.40 -13.03 -6.61
C ALA A 208 -1.87 -12.13 -7.75
N LEU A 209 -2.91 -11.32 -7.52
CA LEU A 209 -3.27 -10.20 -8.40
C LEU A 209 -2.34 -9.02 -8.12
N GLU A 210 -1.68 -8.50 -9.17
CA GLU A 210 -0.69 -7.43 -9.01
C GLU A 210 -1.23 -6.05 -9.39
N LYS A 211 -1.76 -5.91 -10.60
CA LYS A 211 -2.21 -4.61 -11.11
C LYS A 211 -3.15 -4.72 -12.30
N VAL A 212 -3.90 -3.64 -12.55
CA VAL A 212 -4.61 -3.41 -13.81
C VAL A 212 -3.59 -3.00 -14.88
N THR A 213 -3.69 -3.57 -16.09
CA THR A 213 -2.77 -3.30 -17.20
C THR A 213 -3.44 -2.57 -18.37
N SER A 214 -4.76 -2.63 -18.48
CA SER A 214 -5.51 -2.02 -19.58
C SER A 214 -5.79 -0.53 -19.39
N HIS A 215 -5.90 -0.07 -18.15
CA HIS A 215 -6.33 1.28 -17.79
C HIS A 215 -5.47 1.85 -16.69
N GLN A 216 -5.45 3.19 -16.59
CA GLN A 216 -4.80 3.93 -15.52
C GLN A 216 -5.84 4.37 -14.49
N GLU A 217 -5.41 4.85 -13.33
CA GLU A 217 -6.32 5.40 -12.32
C GLU A 217 -7.11 6.58 -12.89
N THR A 218 -6.47 7.45 -13.68
CA THR A 218 -7.09 8.63 -14.26
C THR A 218 -6.77 8.75 -15.76
N GLY A 219 -7.56 9.54 -16.48
CA GLY A 219 -7.25 9.86 -17.87
C GLY A 219 -7.78 8.86 -18.89
N ASN A 220 -8.65 7.94 -18.48
CA ASN A 220 -9.19 6.90 -19.38
C ASN A 220 -10.21 7.46 -20.37
N THR A 221 -10.21 6.90 -21.56
CA THR A 221 -11.28 7.06 -22.55
C THR A 221 -12.06 5.76 -22.63
N PHE A 222 -13.21 5.71 -21.96
CA PHE A 222 -14.06 4.53 -21.94
C PHE A 222 -14.88 4.37 -23.23
N THR A 223 -15.02 3.16 -23.68
CA THR A 223 -15.71 2.77 -24.93
C THR A 223 -16.80 1.75 -24.66
N LYS A 224 -17.58 1.39 -25.73
CA LYS A 224 -18.61 0.36 -25.66
C LYS A 224 -18.07 -1.06 -25.68
N GLU A 225 -16.82 -1.23 -26.06
CA GLU A 225 -16.15 -2.52 -26.20
C GLU A 225 -14.80 -2.50 -25.49
N ASP A 226 -14.78 -1.98 -24.26
CA ASP A 226 -13.58 -1.97 -23.44
C ASP A 226 -13.20 -3.37 -22.96
N VAL A 227 -11.92 -3.67 -22.99
CA VAL A 227 -11.36 -4.91 -22.47
C VAL A 227 -10.54 -4.59 -21.23
N LEU A 228 -11.08 -4.95 -20.07
CA LEU A 228 -10.34 -4.88 -18.82
C LEU A 228 -9.27 -5.98 -18.81
N LYS A 229 -8.07 -5.63 -18.34
CA LYS A 229 -6.98 -6.58 -18.18
C LYS A 229 -6.32 -6.41 -16.84
N VAL A 230 -5.95 -7.53 -16.23
CA VAL A 230 -5.20 -7.56 -14.98
C VAL A 230 -4.01 -8.49 -15.10
N LYS A 231 -2.94 -8.14 -14.45
CA LYS A 231 -1.78 -9.00 -14.30
C LYS A 231 -1.90 -9.78 -13.01
N LEU A 232 -1.69 -11.07 -13.08
CA LEU A 232 -1.46 -11.94 -11.95
C LEU A 232 -0.07 -12.57 -12.03
N LYS A 233 0.40 -13.10 -10.92
CA LYS A 233 1.68 -13.80 -10.81
C LYS A 233 1.51 -15.08 -10.02
N ASN A 234 2.16 -16.15 -10.46
CA ASN A 234 2.31 -17.35 -9.64
C ASN A 234 3.45 -17.12 -8.64
N VAL A 235 3.11 -16.84 -7.39
CA VAL A 235 4.07 -16.65 -6.28
C VAL A 235 4.27 -17.92 -5.46
N GLY A 236 3.54 -19.00 -5.81
CA GLY A 236 3.71 -20.33 -5.26
C GLY A 236 5.02 -21.02 -5.70
N SER A 237 5.32 -22.14 -5.08
CA SER A 237 6.51 -22.95 -5.39
C SER A 237 6.25 -23.97 -6.52
N GLN A 238 4.98 -24.25 -6.82
CA GLN A 238 4.56 -25.18 -7.88
C GLN A 238 3.96 -24.43 -9.06
N PRO A 239 4.04 -24.98 -10.29
CA PRO A 239 3.30 -24.43 -11.41
C PRO A 239 1.79 -24.57 -11.19
N VAL A 240 1.03 -23.64 -11.76
CA VAL A 240 -0.44 -23.75 -11.82
C VAL A 240 -0.79 -24.40 -13.14
N ASP A 241 -1.30 -25.62 -13.09
CA ASP A 241 -1.59 -26.50 -14.23
C ASP A 241 -3.07 -26.86 -14.36
N GLU A 242 -3.93 -26.28 -13.54
CA GLU A 242 -5.38 -26.43 -13.59
C GLU A 242 -6.06 -25.12 -13.96
N ASP A 243 -7.16 -25.23 -14.70
CA ASP A 243 -7.98 -24.10 -15.11
C ASP A 243 -8.62 -23.42 -13.91
N PHE A 244 -8.68 -22.11 -13.95
CA PHE A 244 -9.31 -21.29 -12.93
C PHE A 244 -10.02 -20.08 -13.52
N THR A 245 -10.76 -19.34 -12.71
CA THR A 245 -11.44 -18.13 -13.16
C THR A 245 -10.99 -16.90 -12.39
N VAL A 246 -11.06 -15.77 -13.07
CA VAL A 246 -10.90 -14.45 -12.47
C VAL A 246 -12.18 -13.66 -12.73
N THR A 247 -12.70 -13.02 -11.71
CA THR A 247 -13.92 -12.19 -11.82
C THR A 247 -13.56 -10.71 -11.65
N ALA A 248 -14.33 -9.84 -12.31
CA ALA A 248 -14.31 -8.40 -12.13
C ALA A 248 -15.71 -7.92 -11.78
N SER A 249 -15.90 -7.39 -10.58
CA SER A 249 -17.17 -6.84 -10.09
C SER A 249 -17.11 -5.32 -10.13
N LEU A 250 -17.98 -4.69 -10.90
CA LEU A 250 -18.03 -3.25 -11.09
C LEU A 250 -19.12 -2.61 -10.22
N ASN A 251 -18.93 -1.37 -9.81
CA ASN A 251 -19.87 -0.63 -8.97
C ASN A 251 -21.22 -0.32 -9.65
N ASN A 252 -21.36 -0.54 -10.98
CA ASN A 252 -22.63 -0.46 -11.70
C ASN A 252 -23.44 -1.78 -11.66
N GLY A 253 -22.96 -2.79 -10.92
CA GLY A 253 -23.59 -4.11 -10.80
C GLY A 253 -23.17 -5.12 -11.86
N GLN A 254 -22.35 -4.73 -12.86
CA GLN A 254 -21.79 -5.68 -13.81
C GLN A 254 -20.80 -6.62 -13.15
N LYS A 255 -20.81 -7.87 -13.58
CA LYS A 255 -19.80 -8.86 -13.20
C LYS A 255 -19.28 -9.56 -14.46
N LEU A 256 -17.99 -9.47 -14.67
CA LEU A 256 -17.29 -10.14 -15.76
C LEU A 256 -16.54 -11.33 -15.20
N THR A 257 -16.40 -12.37 -16.02
CA THR A 257 -15.63 -13.57 -15.69
C THR A 257 -14.71 -13.90 -16.86
N ALA A 258 -13.45 -14.13 -16.55
CA ALA A 258 -12.46 -14.64 -17.49
C ALA A 258 -12.01 -16.02 -17.00
N THR A 259 -11.96 -17.00 -17.91
CA THR A 259 -11.39 -18.33 -17.64
C THR A 259 -9.95 -18.35 -18.12
N VAL A 260 -9.06 -18.80 -17.25
CA VAL A 260 -7.65 -19.03 -17.56
C VAL A 260 -7.46 -20.54 -17.77
N THR A 261 -7.05 -20.93 -18.97
CA THR A 261 -6.83 -22.33 -19.35
C THR A 261 -5.37 -22.71 -19.08
N ALA A 262 -5.06 -22.94 -17.81
CA ALA A 262 -3.73 -23.32 -17.37
C ALA A 262 -3.41 -24.80 -17.61
N SER A 263 -4.42 -25.65 -17.79
CA SER A 263 -4.25 -27.09 -18.13
C SER A 263 -3.52 -27.31 -19.46
N GLY A 264 -3.64 -26.38 -20.41
CA GLY A 264 -2.93 -26.42 -21.69
C GLY A 264 -1.57 -25.72 -21.69
N HIS A 265 -1.41 -24.70 -20.83
CA HIS A 265 -0.21 -23.87 -20.69
C HIS A 265 -0.02 -23.53 -19.21
N PRO A 266 0.65 -24.40 -18.44
CA PRO A 266 0.88 -24.17 -17.03
C PRO A 266 1.59 -22.84 -16.77
N ILE A 267 1.11 -22.09 -15.79
CA ILE A 267 1.76 -20.86 -15.36
C ILE A 267 2.91 -21.27 -14.41
N ALA A 268 4.13 -21.10 -14.92
CA ALA A 268 5.32 -21.48 -14.17
C ALA A 268 5.50 -20.64 -12.89
N LYS A 269 6.29 -21.15 -11.97
CA LYS A 269 6.69 -20.41 -10.78
C LYS A 269 7.32 -19.07 -11.14
N GLN A 270 6.90 -18.01 -10.46
CA GLN A 270 7.30 -16.61 -10.67
C GLN A 270 6.89 -16.01 -12.02
N GLU A 271 6.14 -16.76 -12.81
CA GLU A 271 5.62 -16.26 -14.07
C GLU A 271 4.47 -15.27 -13.85
N GLU A 272 4.51 -14.19 -14.63
CA GLU A 272 3.42 -13.22 -14.73
C GLU A 272 2.49 -13.61 -15.89
N TYR A 273 1.19 -13.51 -15.65
CA TYR A 273 0.17 -13.81 -16.64
C TYR A 273 -0.83 -12.67 -16.74
N GLU A 274 -1.16 -12.25 -17.97
CA GLU A 274 -2.18 -11.21 -18.20
C GLU A 274 -3.53 -11.86 -18.50
N VAL A 275 -4.52 -11.56 -17.67
CA VAL A 275 -5.91 -12.00 -17.85
C VAL A 275 -6.69 -10.88 -18.53
N ALA A 276 -7.30 -11.18 -19.68
CA ALA A 276 -8.20 -10.28 -20.39
C ALA A 276 -9.66 -10.72 -20.15
N PHE A 277 -10.50 -9.76 -19.79
CA PHE A 277 -11.94 -10.00 -19.62
C PHE A 277 -12.70 -9.84 -20.94
N PRO A 278 -13.91 -10.38 -21.06
CA PRO A 278 -14.79 -10.10 -22.19
C PRO A 278 -15.01 -8.60 -22.37
N ALA A 279 -15.12 -8.16 -23.63
CA ALA A 279 -15.42 -6.77 -23.95
C ALA A 279 -16.74 -6.31 -23.28
N THR A 280 -16.75 -5.09 -22.76
CA THR A 280 -17.86 -4.55 -22.00
C THR A 280 -18.04 -3.05 -22.23
N ASP A 281 -19.27 -2.55 -22.11
CA ASP A 281 -19.57 -1.13 -22.21
C ASP A 281 -19.23 -0.39 -20.91
N LEU A 282 -18.18 0.43 -20.95
CA LEU A 282 -17.77 1.31 -19.85
C LEU A 282 -18.15 2.80 -20.09
N THR A 283 -19.01 3.09 -21.05
CA THR A 283 -19.42 4.49 -21.32
C THR A 283 -20.47 5.03 -20.38
N GLN A 284 -21.11 4.19 -19.57
CA GLN A 284 -22.26 4.56 -18.72
C GLN A 284 -21.90 5.42 -17.52
N MET A 285 -20.66 5.35 -17.04
CA MET A 285 -20.18 6.08 -15.87
C MET A 285 -18.88 6.83 -16.18
N GLY A 286 -18.64 7.92 -15.45
CA GLY A 286 -17.36 8.64 -15.52
C GLY A 286 -16.25 8.00 -14.68
N SER A 287 -16.59 7.04 -13.80
CA SER A 287 -15.65 6.30 -12.96
C SER A 287 -16.17 4.92 -12.63
N TYR A 288 -15.24 3.99 -12.44
CA TYR A 288 -15.53 2.61 -12.06
C TYR A 288 -14.68 2.21 -10.86
N LYS A 289 -15.35 1.71 -9.80
CA LYS A 289 -14.72 0.94 -8.73
C LYS A 289 -14.85 -0.52 -9.10
N ILE A 290 -13.73 -1.19 -9.21
CA ILE A 290 -13.69 -2.58 -9.69
C ILE A 290 -12.98 -3.42 -8.64
N GLU A 291 -13.58 -4.55 -8.29
CA GLU A 291 -12.94 -5.58 -7.49
C GLU A 291 -12.69 -6.80 -8.38
N PHE A 292 -11.41 -7.11 -8.57
CA PHE A 292 -10.96 -8.31 -9.24
C PHE A 292 -10.71 -9.40 -8.20
N ALA A 293 -11.10 -10.65 -8.49
CA ALA A 293 -10.89 -11.76 -7.58
C ALA A 293 -10.55 -13.05 -8.32
N ILE A 294 -9.48 -13.73 -7.90
CA ILE A 294 -9.10 -15.06 -8.36
C ILE A 294 -10.00 -16.11 -7.70
N GLN A 295 -10.44 -17.10 -8.47
CA GLN A 295 -11.16 -18.26 -8.01
C GLN A 295 -10.37 -19.51 -8.43
N TYR A 296 -9.34 -19.86 -7.64
CA TYR A 296 -8.51 -21.04 -7.81
C TYR A 296 -8.61 -21.91 -6.56
N PRO A 297 -9.27 -23.09 -6.64
CA PRO A 297 -9.58 -23.91 -5.46
C PRO A 297 -8.36 -24.41 -4.66
N LYS A 298 -7.22 -24.53 -5.33
CA LYS A 298 -5.96 -24.95 -4.68
C LYS A 298 -5.16 -23.80 -4.08
N ASP A 299 -5.59 -22.55 -4.28
CA ASP A 299 -4.90 -21.40 -3.74
C ASP A 299 -4.88 -21.44 -2.21
N GLU A 300 -3.70 -21.42 -1.64
CA GLU A 300 -3.47 -21.54 -0.19
C GLU A 300 -3.47 -20.17 0.52
N ARG A 301 -3.52 -19.05 -0.27
CA ARG A 301 -3.43 -17.70 0.28
C ARG A 301 -4.47 -16.75 -0.32
N SER A 302 -5.63 -16.70 0.28
CA SER A 302 -6.73 -15.84 -0.22
C SER A 302 -6.50 -14.32 -0.08
N SER A 303 -5.53 -13.88 0.73
CA SER A 303 -5.32 -12.45 1.03
C SER A 303 -4.77 -11.63 -0.14
N ASN A 304 -4.14 -12.25 -1.14
CA ASN A 304 -3.61 -11.62 -2.36
C ASN A 304 -4.42 -11.95 -3.62
N ASN A 305 -5.54 -12.67 -3.44
CA ASN A 305 -6.45 -13.04 -4.53
C ASN A 305 -7.42 -11.93 -4.94
N VAL A 306 -7.41 -10.78 -4.25
CA VAL A 306 -8.31 -9.67 -4.51
C VAL A 306 -7.50 -8.41 -4.80
N LEU A 307 -7.85 -7.74 -5.91
CA LEU A 307 -7.32 -6.44 -6.30
C LEU A 307 -8.47 -5.45 -6.46
N LYS A 308 -8.36 -4.28 -5.81
CA LYS A 308 -9.31 -3.18 -5.97
C LYS A 308 -8.70 -2.06 -6.81
N ALA A 309 -9.44 -1.57 -7.78
CA ALA A 309 -9.03 -0.48 -8.64
C ALA A 309 -10.12 0.58 -8.76
N ASN A 310 -9.71 1.84 -8.86
CA ASN A 310 -10.58 2.96 -9.20
C ASN A 310 -10.11 3.55 -10.53
N LEU A 311 -10.97 3.50 -11.54
CA LEU A 311 -10.65 4.00 -12.87
C LEU A 311 -11.51 5.23 -13.17
N PHE A 312 -10.90 6.34 -13.56
CA PHE A 312 -11.58 7.59 -13.87
C PHE A 312 -11.40 7.97 -15.34
N ALA A 313 -12.46 8.50 -15.95
CA ALA A 313 -12.41 9.06 -17.29
C ALA A 313 -11.50 10.30 -17.36
N ALA A 314 -10.90 10.55 -18.53
CA ALA A 314 -10.07 11.73 -18.80
C ALA A 314 -10.86 13.04 -18.66
N ARG A 315 -12.15 13.00 -19.03
CA ARG A 315 -13.08 14.11 -18.89
C ARG A 315 -14.40 13.57 -18.35
N MET A 316 -14.79 14.08 -17.19
CA MET A 316 -16.13 13.82 -16.64
C MET A 316 -17.02 15.01 -16.94
N ASN A 317 -18.02 14.80 -17.78
CA ASN A 317 -19.13 15.73 -17.92
C ASN A 317 -20.26 15.25 -17.01
N LEU A 318 -20.75 16.11 -16.16
CA LEU A 318 -21.88 15.78 -15.28
C LEU A 318 -23.15 15.42 -16.06
N GLY A 319 -23.21 15.79 -17.34
CA GLY A 319 -24.36 15.50 -18.18
C GLY A 319 -25.60 16.29 -17.77
N LYS A 320 -26.77 15.80 -18.20
CA LYS A 320 -28.05 16.45 -17.90
C LYS A 320 -28.48 16.10 -16.48
N LEU A 321 -28.96 17.10 -15.75
CA LEU A 321 -29.59 16.91 -14.46
C LEU A 321 -30.83 15.98 -14.58
N THR A 322 -30.82 14.87 -13.85
CA THR A 322 -31.92 13.88 -13.87
C THR A 322 -32.80 13.96 -12.65
N LYS A 323 -32.26 14.46 -11.51
CA LYS A 323 -33.01 14.60 -10.27
C LYS A 323 -32.44 15.75 -9.42
N PHE A 324 -33.32 16.47 -8.76
CA PHE A 324 -32.99 17.46 -7.74
C PHE A 324 -33.63 17.05 -6.40
N ASN A 325 -32.88 17.10 -5.33
CA ASN A 325 -33.30 16.79 -3.98
C ASN A 325 -32.99 17.98 -3.06
N LYS A 326 -33.99 18.53 -2.41
CA LYS A 326 -33.81 19.45 -1.30
C LYS A 326 -33.63 18.61 -0.02
N ILE A 327 -32.42 18.53 0.53
CA ILE A 327 -32.12 17.76 1.75
C ILE A 327 -32.52 18.54 3.00
N SER A 328 -32.18 19.83 3.02
CA SER A 328 -32.57 20.77 4.08
C SER A 328 -32.75 22.18 3.51
N ASN A 329 -32.92 23.19 4.40
CA ASN A 329 -32.95 24.59 3.97
C ASN A 329 -31.56 25.11 3.56
N THR A 330 -30.51 24.37 3.84
CA THR A 330 -29.09 24.74 3.60
C THR A 330 -28.32 23.71 2.79
N GLU A 331 -28.97 22.60 2.42
CA GLU A 331 -28.34 21.50 1.72
C GLU A 331 -29.20 20.98 0.58
N TYR A 332 -28.62 20.86 -0.60
CA TYR A 332 -29.24 20.47 -1.85
C TYR A 332 -28.38 19.47 -2.60
N GLU A 333 -29.04 18.51 -3.26
CA GLU A 333 -28.37 17.49 -4.05
C GLU A 333 -28.89 17.50 -5.50
N PHE A 334 -27.94 17.46 -6.43
CA PHE A 334 -28.20 17.35 -7.87
C PHE A 334 -27.68 15.99 -8.34
N VAL A 335 -28.50 15.26 -9.09
CA VAL A 335 -28.16 13.95 -9.63
C VAL A 335 -28.12 14.02 -11.15
N SER A 336 -27.04 13.54 -11.73
CA SER A 336 -26.86 13.43 -13.17
C SER A 336 -26.33 12.02 -13.49
N GLY A 337 -27.22 11.12 -13.91
CA GLY A 337 -26.88 9.70 -14.02
C GLY A 337 -26.46 9.13 -12.66
N TYR A 338 -25.23 8.66 -12.57
CA TYR A 338 -24.64 8.17 -11.32
C TYR A 338 -23.97 9.26 -10.49
N ALA A 339 -23.51 10.32 -11.14
CA ALA A 339 -22.84 11.42 -10.45
C ALA A 339 -23.81 12.23 -9.60
N LYS A 340 -23.33 12.66 -8.44
CA LYS A 340 -24.08 13.55 -7.55
C LYS A 340 -23.25 14.78 -7.21
N VAL A 341 -23.92 15.89 -7.05
CA VAL A 341 -23.32 17.14 -6.57
C VAL A 341 -24.15 17.63 -5.39
N LYS A 342 -23.49 17.84 -4.27
CA LYS A 342 -24.09 18.42 -3.09
C LYS A 342 -23.69 19.89 -2.98
N LEU A 343 -24.65 20.77 -2.77
CA LEU A 343 -24.45 22.17 -2.47
C LEU A 343 -24.86 22.41 -1.01
N MET A 344 -23.93 22.87 -0.21
CA MET A 344 -24.08 23.05 1.23
C MET A 344 -23.73 24.49 1.61
N PHE A 345 -24.68 25.21 2.23
CA PHE A 345 -24.44 26.55 2.72
C PHE A 345 -24.12 26.52 4.22
N TYR A 346 -22.93 27.01 4.58
CA TYR A 346 -22.45 27.12 5.96
C TYR A 346 -22.74 28.49 6.57
N ARG A 347 -22.69 29.55 5.74
CA ARG A 347 -22.95 30.93 6.07
C ARG A 347 -23.61 31.63 4.85
N ASP A 348 -24.06 32.89 5.04
CA ASP A 348 -24.61 33.69 3.93
C ASP A 348 -23.60 33.96 2.81
N ASP A 349 -22.29 33.84 3.12
CA ASP A 349 -21.13 34.08 2.23
C ASP A 349 -20.28 32.86 1.96
N ILE A 350 -20.57 31.71 2.59
CA ILE A 350 -19.77 30.49 2.46
C ILE A 350 -20.64 29.30 2.08
N PHE A 351 -20.33 28.69 0.96
CA PHE A 351 -20.94 27.43 0.53
C PHE A 351 -19.89 26.46 0.02
N ARG A 352 -20.22 25.18 0.06
CA ARG A 352 -19.42 24.07 -0.46
C ARG A 352 -20.14 23.39 -1.60
N ILE A 353 -19.43 23.15 -2.71
CA ILE A 353 -19.85 22.24 -3.76
C ILE A 353 -19.06 20.95 -3.56
N TRP A 354 -19.76 19.84 -3.38
CA TRP A 354 -19.17 18.54 -3.19
C TRP A 354 -19.58 17.60 -4.30
N LEU A 355 -18.63 17.24 -5.17
CA LEU A 355 -18.85 16.34 -6.28
C LEU A 355 -18.56 14.89 -5.86
N ALA A 356 -19.52 14.01 -6.12
CA ALA A 356 -19.41 12.57 -6.01
C ALA A 356 -19.55 11.96 -7.43
N PRO A 357 -18.48 11.75 -8.16
CA PRO A 357 -18.53 11.32 -9.56
C PRO A 357 -19.11 9.91 -9.73
N ASP A 358 -18.94 9.07 -8.74
CA ASP A 358 -19.44 7.69 -8.66
C ASP A 358 -20.74 7.55 -7.84
N GLY A 359 -21.30 8.68 -7.44
CA GLY A 359 -22.51 8.73 -6.62
C GLY A 359 -22.30 8.56 -5.12
N GLU A 360 -21.07 8.37 -4.66
CA GLU A 360 -20.74 8.22 -3.24
C GLU A 360 -19.94 9.43 -2.74
N TYR A 361 -20.43 10.06 -1.68
CA TYR A 361 -19.73 11.16 -1.02
C TYR A 361 -18.67 10.59 -0.08
N THR A 362 -17.41 10.58 -0.52
CA THR A 362 -16.30 10.26 0.35
C THR A 362 -15.80 11.52 1.05
N ASN A 363 -15.72 11.50 2.37
CA ASN A 363 -15.12 12.61 3.09
C ASN A 363 -13.67 12.79 2.62
N PRO A 364 -13.24 14.02 2.28
CA PRO A 364 -11.83 14.25 1.99
C PRO A 364 -11.02 13.81 3.19
N ALA A 365 -9.83 13.23 2.91
CA ALA A 365 -8.90 12.79 3.95
C ALA A 365 -8.69 13.87 5.02
N ALA A 366 -8.30 13.48 6.23
CA ALA A 366 -8.07 14.34 7.39
C ALA A 366 -7.15 15.57 7.13
N ASN A 367 -6.43 15.58 6.02
CA ASN A 367 -5.54 16.65 5.56
C ASN A 367 -6.22 17.69 4.64
N SER A 368 -7.54 17.63 4.49
CA SER A 368 -8.28 18.63 3.70
C SER A 368 -8.20 20.00 4.37
N ILE A 369 -7.89 21.03 3.57
CA ILE A 369 -7.90 22.45 3.99
C ILE A 369 -9.31 22.93 4.39
N VAL A 370 -10.35 22.16 4.02
CA VAL A 370 -11.74 22.50 4.34
C VAL A 370 -12.03 22.15 5.79
N VAL A 371 -12.04 23.15 6.63
CA VAL A 371 -12.48 23.03 8.02
C VAL A 371 -13.97 23.16 8.08
N ASP A 372 -14.65 22.14 8.59
CA ASP A 372 -16.11 22.19 8.82
C ASP A 372 -16.36 22.93 10.15
N TYR A 373 -16.74 24.20 10.04
CA TYR A 373 -17.11 25.03 11.20
C TYR A 373 -18.58 24.86 11.63
N GLY A 374 -19.29 23.91 11.04
CA GLY A 374 -20.73 23.73 11.23
C GLY A 374 -21.56 24.82 10.54
N VAL A 375 -22.85 24.51 10.36
CA VAL A 375 -23.81 25.41 9.71
C VAL A 375 -24.21 26.52 10.68
N LYS A 376 -24.00 27.78 10.29
CA LYS A 376 -24.38 28.98 11.06
C LYS A 376 -25.65 29.65 10.51
N ASN A 377 -26.74 28.90 10.42
CA ASN A 377 -28.07 29.32 10.04
C ASN A 377 -28.13 30.32 8.84
N PRO A 378 -27.53 29.96 7.67
CA PRO A 378 -27.59 30.81 6.50
C PRO A 378 -29.04 30.97 6.02
N ARG A 379 -29.38 32.16 5.54
CA ARG A 379 -30.69 32.46 4.98
C ARG A 379 -30.68 32.19 3.49
N VAL A 380 -31.00 30.97 3.11
CA VAL A 380 -31.01 30.53 1.71
C VAL A 380 -32.41 30.50 1.15
N SER A 381 -32.65 31.21 0.06
CA SER A 381 -33.83 31.04 -0.76
C SER A 381 -33.44 30.33 -2.07
N MET A 382 -34.34 29.49 -2.58
CA MET A 382 -34.16 28.76 -3.82
C MET A 382 -35.33 28.98 -4.76
N ALA A 383 -35.07 29.26 -6.01
CA ALA A 383 -36.04 29.33 -7.09
C ALA A 383 -35.68 28.34 -8.21
N ASP A 384 -36.66 27.61 -8.69
CA ASP A 384 -36.58 26.80 -9.90
C ASP A 384 -37.10 27.65 -11.09
N ASN A 385 -36.20 27.95 -12.04
CA ASN A 385 -36.53 28.73 -13.25
C ASN A 385 -36.67 27.84 -14.49
N GLY A 386 -36.83 26.52 -14.30
CA GLY A 386 -36.98 25.53 -15.38
C GLY A 386 -35.68 25.12 -16.05
N SER A 387 -34.82 26.05 -16.41
CA SER A 387 -33.51 25.78 -17.03
C SER A 387 -32.35 25.83 -16.05
N TYR A 388 -32.57 26.40 -14.85
CA TYR A 388 -31.57 26.49 -13.80
C TYR A 388 -32.22 26.68 -12.43
N TYR A 389 -31.53 26.27 -11.37
CA TYR A 389 -31.85 26.59 -10.00
C TYR A 389 -31.08 27.81 -9.55
N LYS A 390 -31.76 28.80 -8.98
CA LYS A 390 -31.15 30.00 -8.41
C LYS A 390 -31.17 29.90 -6.89
N PHE A 391 -30.00 30.01 -6.28
CA PHE A 391 -29.86 30.11 -4.83
C PHE A 391 -29.45 31.53 -4.47
N THR A 392 -30.11 32.10 -3.49
CA THR A 392 -29.86 33.47 -3.05
C THR A 392 -29.70 33.50 -1.54
N THR A 393 -28.65 34.15 -1.08
CA THR A 393 -28.43 34.53 0.31
C THR A 393 -28.38 36.03 0.42
N PRO A 394 -28.37 36.64 1.62
CA PRO A 394 -28.15 38.08 1.78
C PRO A 394 -26.87 38.63 1.18
N GLN A 395 -25.85 37.74 0.94
CA GLN A 395 -24.55 38.14 0.45
C GLN A 395 -24.15 37.54 -0.91
N CYS A 396 -24.87 36.50 -1.38
CA CYS A 396 -24.56 35.79 -2.63
C CYS A 396 -25.84 35.48 -3.42
N VAL A 397 -25.73 35.45 -4.78
CA VAL A 397 -26.77 35.01 -5.71
C VAL A 397 -26.23 33.92 -6.61
#